data_733c68e7b55d6af2cda0ef149e94f737
#
_entry.id   733c68e7b55d6af2cda0ef149e94f737
#
_cell.length_a   1.000
_cell.length_b   1.000
_cell.length_c   1.000
_cell.angle_alpha   90.00
_cell.angle_beta   90.00
_cell.angle_gamma   90.00
#
_symmetry.space_group_name_H-M   'P 1'
#
loop_
_entity.id
_entity.type
_entity.pdbx_description
1 polymer ?
#
loop_
_entity_poly.entity_id
_entity_poly.type
_entity_poly.pdbx_seq_one_letter_code
_entity_poly.pdbx_strand_id
1 'polypeptide(L)'
;MEMLRSKKVSRVAVPFSRILYRTLYFLEFCLLFLAWFLKHYLLPHPFLLFLSSLAIVGGFAMYLWSFWRSGWSMEKILAGVFALTFLLVLPMASYLDTHIEDLSIIALFLLSASVDKDDERLMTAIFYFKLIVAILVLFAYNSHIISDMTMYRADKDLIRHSYGFLHPNSLGRYLVTLLFDFSLIRKSRKVGAGLVMLLASLLIFAITDSRTTLFATGSIIFCYFLKPLLLKYQVSGSVIIPLVIVMFSLGLGLPYFYNGDSTIYATLNHLFSGRLAIGHLYLQHFGVDWLPRNIPTSTEINGLVMYDDSFYIDSLLRQGIFLFLLYPIFLIAQLRGKKLTLFHTMLFLITFFINIMEHYGGSLCMCSILLINYFAVSEENTVGKY
;
A
#
# COMPACT_ATOMS: atom_id res chain seq x y z
N MET A 1 48.93 16.07 -23.71
CA MET A 1 49.18 14.77 -23.04
C MET A 1 49.10 15.01 -21.54
N GLU A 2 47.92 15.38 -21.04
CA GLU A 2 47.58 15.55 -19.63
C GLU A 2 46.09 15.79 -19.60
N MET A 3 45.31 14.79 -19.29
CA MET A 3 43.92 14.89 -18.74
C MET A 3 43.23 13.53 -18.80
N LEU A 4 43.78 12.56 -18.12
CA LEU A 4 43.06 11.40 -17.67
C LEU A 4 43.33 11.19 -16.18
N ARG A 5 43.03 12.21 -15.37
CA ARG A 5 42.86 12.00 -13.94
C ARG A 5 41.56 11.27 -13.74
N SER A 6 41.65 9.95 -13.69
CA SER A 6 40.61 9.08 -13.20
C SER A 6 40.11 9.63 -11.86
N LYS A 7 38.89 10.13 -11.84
CA LYS A 7 38.16 10.30 -10.58
C LYS A 7 37.99 8.90 -9.97
N LYS A 8 38.98 8.44 -9.22
CA LYS A 8 38.80 7.38 -8.23
C LYS A 8 37.73 7.91 -7.27
N VAL A 9 36.47 7.54 -7.53
CA VAL A 9 35.40 7.70 -6.55
C VAL A 9 35.86 6.89 -5.35
N SER A 10 36.44 7.56 -4.37
CA SER A 10 36.72 6.96 -3.07
C SER A 10 35.38 6.44 -2.54
N ARG A 11 35.19 5.12 -2.56
CA ARG A 11 34.07 4.49 -1.87
C ARG A 11 34.24 4.80 -0.40
N VAL A 12 33.61 5.87 0.07
CA VAL A 12 33.54 6.17 1.49
C VAL A 12 32.92 4.93 2.16
N ALA A 13 33.68 4.28 3.03
CA ALA A 13 33.20 3.13 3.76
C ALA A 13 31.93 3.54 4.54
N VAL A 14 30.82 2.90 4.24
CA VAL A 14 29.56 3.16 4.95
C VAL A 14 29.75 2.71 6.39
N PRO A 15 29.49 3.56 7.40
CA PRO A 15 29.66 3.19 8.80
C PRO A 15 28.85 1.92 9.12
N PHE A 16 29.43 1.02 9.92
CA PHE A 16 28.78 -0.24 10.33
C PHE A 16 27.38 -0.02 10.92
N SER A 17 27.20 1.03 11.71
CA SER A 17 25.90 1.42 12.27
C SER A 17 24.84 1.72 11.19
N ARG A 18 25.26 2.24 10.03
CA ARG A 18 24.36 2.50 8.91
C ARG A 18 23.93 1.22 8.19
N ILE A 19 24.87 0.29 8.03
CA ILE A 19 24.56 -1.03 7.44
C ILE A 19 23.61 -1.78 8.37
N LEU A 20 23.92 -1.83 9.65
CA LEU A 20 23.07 -2.48 10.66
C LEU A 20 21.66 -1.90 10.67
N TYR A 21 21.54 -0.56 10.66
CA TYR A 21 20.24 0.11 10.62
C TYR A 21 19.41 -0.32 9.39
N ARG A 22 19.99 -0.31 8.19
CA ARG A 22 19.32 -0.70 6.95
C ARG A 22 18.89 -2.14 6.96
N THR A 23 19.74 -3.02 7.46
CA THR A 23 19.42 -4.46 7.58
C THR A 23 18.25 -4.67 8.54
N LEU A 24 18.27 -4.06 9.72
CA LEU A 24 17.18 -4.19 10.69
C LEU A 24 15.90 -3.55 10.19
N TYR A 25 15.97 -2.41 9.50
CA TYR A 25 14.79 -1.81 8.88
C TYR A 25 14.14 -2.76 7.85
N PHE A 26 14.95 -3.39 7.01
CA PHE A 26 14.45 -4.35 6.04
C PHE A 26 13.87 -5.61 6.70
N LEU A 27 14.52 -6.14 7.73
CA LEU A 27 13.99 -7.28 8.50
C LEU A 27 12.67 -6.94 9.19
N GLU A 28 12.55 -5.73 9.72
CA GLU A 28 11.32 -5.24 10.31
C GLU A 28 10.20 -5.15 9.28
N PHE A 29 10.49 -4.62 8.09
CA PHE A 29 9.54 -4.63 6.98
C PHE A 29 9.10 -6.06 6.62
N CYS A 30 10.05 -7.02 6.56
CA CYS A 30 9.75 -8.42 6.27
C CYS A 30 8.85 -9.04 7.35
N LEU A 31 9.14 -8.78 8.61
CA LEU A 31 8.36 -9.28 9.75
C LEU A 31 6.92 -8.76 9.70
N LEU A 32 6.77 -7.46 9.49
CA LEU A 32 5.47 -6.83 9.36
C LEU A 32 4.68 -7.39 8.18
N PHE A 33 5.34 -7.50 7.02
CA PHE A 33 4.72 -8.06 5.83
C PHE A 33 4.26 -9.51 6.08
N LEU A 34 5.09 -10.33 6.71
CA LEU A 34 4.72 -11.71 7.04
C LEU A 34 3.56 -11.76 8.04
N ALA A 35 3.57 -10.94 9.08
CA ALA A 35 2.47 -10.87 10.03
C ALA A 35 1.15 -10.50 9.35
N TRP A 36 1.17 -9.50 8.46
CA TRP A 36 0.02 -9.11 7.66
C TRP A 36 -0.39 -10.20 6.66
N PHE A 37 0.57 -10.81 5.95
CA PHE A 37 0.32 -11.79 4.91
C PHE A 37 -0.23 -13.11 5.48
N LEU A 38 0.39 -13.63 6.56
CA LEU A 38 0.04 -14.92 7.16
C LEU A 38 -1.29 -14.89 7.93
N LYS A 39 -1.82 -13.70 8.28
CA LYS A 39 -3.18 -13.57 8.79
C LYS A 39 -4.19 -14.30 7.91
N HIS A 40 -3.97 -14.25 6.63
CA HIS A 40 -4.85 -14.83 5.64
C HIS A 40 -4.65 -16.34 5.45
N TYR A 41 -3.64 -16.95 6.06
CA TYR A 41 -3.35 -18.36 5.96
C TYR A 41 -3.44 -18.99 7.33
N LEU A 42 -4.57 -19.55 7.68
CA LEU A 42 -4.93 -20.48 8.78
C LEU A 42 -3.88 -20.70 9.91
N LEU A 43 -3.05 -19.72 10.22
CA LEU A 43 -2.18 -19.80 11.39
C LEU A 43 -3.00 -19.58 12.66
N PRO A 44 -2.64 -20.26 13.77
CA PRO A 44 -3.30 -20.04 15.04
C PRO A 44 -3.28 -18.57 15.44
N HIS A 45 -4.43 -18.03 15.81
CA HIS A 45 -4.59 -16.64 16.23
C HIS A 45 -3.53 -16.16 17.26
N PRO A 46 -3.13 -16.92 18.30
CA PRO A 46 -2.09 -16.50 19.23
C PRO A 46 -0.73 -16.28 18.57
N PHE A 47 -0.38 -17.07 17.56
CA PHE A 47 0.86 -16.91 16.82
C PHE A 47 0.88 -15.65 15.97
N LEU A 48 -0.25 -15.33 15.33
CA LEU A 48 -0.39 -14.09 14.56
C LEU A 48 -0.33 -12.86 15.45
N LEU A 49 -0.97 -12.89 16.61
CA LEU A 49 -0.88 -11.82 17.61
C LEU A 49 0.57 -11.62 18.08
N PHE A 50 1.29 -12.71 18.33
CA PHE A 50 2.72 -12.66 18.70
C PHE A 50 3.55 -12.00 17.60
N LEU A 51 3.42 -12.42 16.33
CA LEU A 51 4.14 -11.82 15.21
C LEU A 51 3.82 -10.34 15.03
N SER A 52 2.54 -9.98 15.12
CA SER A 52 2.10 -8.59 14.98
C SER A 52 2.62 -7.71 16.12
N SER A 53 2.58 -8.23 17.36
CA SER A 53 3.14 -7.52 18.51
C SER A 53 4.65 -7.33 18.37
N LEU A 54 5.37 -8.34 17.89
CA LEU A 54 6.81 -8.26 17.63
C LEU A 54 7.11 -7.21 16.54
N ALA A 55 6.32 -7.17 15.46
CA ALA A 55 6.44 -6.17 14.41
C ALA A 55 6.17 -4.73 14.92
N ILE A 56 5.22 -4.54 15.82
CA ILE A 56 4.95 -3.23 16.42
C ILE A 56 6.13 -2.80 17.30
N VAL A 57 6.62 -3.69 18.16
CA VAL A 57 7.76 -3.41 19.05
C VAL A 57 9.01 -3.09 18.22
N GLY A 58 9.29 -3.89 17.19
CA GLY A 58 10.40 -3.65 16.26
C GLY A 58 10.26 -2.31 15.53
N GLY A 59 9.07 -1.99 15.03
CA GLY A 59 8.75 -0.71 14.40
C GLY A 59 8.99 0.48 15.31
N PHE A 60 8.59 0.40 16.59
CA PHE A 60 8.91 1.42 17.59
C PHE A 60 10.42 1.50 17.88
N ALA A 61 11.12 0.38 17.98
CA ALA A 61 12.57 0.37 18.20
C ALA A 61 13.31 1.05 17.02
N MET A 62 12.92 0.76 15.78
CA MET A 62 13.46 1.39 14.59
C MET A 62 13.15 2.89 14.54
N TYR A 63 11.95 3.26 14.93
CA TYR A 63 11.51 4.63 15.02
C TYR A 63 12.33 5.42 16.06
N LEU A 64 12.52 4.89 17.29
CA LEU A 64 13.35 5.50 18.32
C LEU A 64 14.83 5.60 17.90
N TRP A 65 15.35 4.57 17.24
CA TRP A 65 16.70 4.62 16.67
C TRP A 65 16.83 5.70 15.60
N SER A 66 15.82 5.87 14.77
CA SER A 66 15.77 6.97 13.79
C SER A 66 15.85 8.35 14.46
N PHE A 67 15.20 8.54 15.61
CA PHE A 67 15.34 9.77 16.41
C PHE A 67 16.78 10.00 16.86
N TRP A 68 17.37 8.99 17.47
CA TRP A 68 18.74 9.09 17.97
C TRP A 68 19.74 9.40 16.85
N ARG A 69 19.51 8.83 15.66
CA ARG A 69 20.42 8.97 14.52
C ARG A 69 20.30 10.30 13.78
N SER A 70 19.11 10.83 13.57
CA SER A 70 18.87 12.01 12.73
C SER A 70 18.12 13.14 13.43
N GLY A 71 17.95 13.02 14.76
CA GLY A 71 17.32 14.05 15.56
C GLY A 71 15.80 14.15 15.41
N TRP A 72 15.26 15.17 16.05
CA TRP A 72 13.83 15.46 16.11
C TRP A 72 13.37 16.12 14.81
N SER A 73 12.25 15.64 14.27
CA SER A 73 11.51 16.35 13.21
C SER A 73 10.02 16.29 13.53
N MET A 74 9.27 17.29 13.09
CA MET A 74 7.81 17.34 13.30
C MET A 74 7.13 16.10 12.73
N GLU A 75 7.59 15.61 11.58
CA GLU A 75 7.07 14.40 10.94
C GLU A 75 7.21 13.15 11.82
N LYS A 76 8.37 12.99 12.48
CA LYS A 76 8.60 11.88 13.39
C LYS A 76 7.73 12.00 14.64
N ILE A 77 7.62 13.20 15.21
CA ILE A 77 6.74 13.43 16.36
C ILE A 77 5.30 13.03 16.00
N LEU A 78 4.79 13.52 14.88
CA LEU A 78 3.45 13.19 14.42
C LEU A 78 3.27 11.70 14.14
N ALA A 79 4.25 11.03 13.50
CA ALA A 79 4.21 9.60 13.27
C ALA A 79 4.10 8.81 14.59
N GLY A 80 4.89 9.17 15.60
CA GLY A 80 4.82 8.54 16.92
C GLY A 80 3.50 8.80 17.64
N VAL A 81 3.03 10.05 17.62
CA VAL A 81 1.72 10.40 18.21
C VAL A 81 0.60 9.62 17.53
N PHE A 82 0.58 9.55 16.19
CA PHE A 82 -0.45 8.81 15.47
C PHE A 82 -0.38 7.31 15.75
N ALA A 83 0.82 6.72 15.73
CA ALA A 83 1.00 5.32 16.07
C ALA A 83 0.53 4.99 17.49
N LEU A 84 0.87 5.81 18.48
CA LEU A 84 0.43 5.66 19.85
C LEU A 84 -1.09 5.84 19.98
N THR A 85 -1.67 6.81 19.27
CA THR A 85 -3.13 7.03 19.28
C THR A 85 -3.86 5.80 18.75
N PHE A 86 -3.40 5.22 17.63
CA PHE A 86 -3.96 3.98 17.12
C PHE A 86 -3.85 2.83 18.14
N LEU A 87 -2.67 2.65 18.75
CA LEU A 87 -2.46 1.61 19.77
C LEU A 87 -3.36 1.76 20.99
N LEU A 88 -3.67 2.97 21.41
CA LEU A 88 -4.50 3.22 22.59
C LEU A 88 -5.99 3.12 22.29
N VAL A 89 -6.41 3.52 21.10
CA VAL A 89 -7.84 3.60 20.75
C VAL A 89 -8.38 2.29 20.17
N LEU A 90 -7.58 1.57 19.38
CA LEU A 90 -8.01 0.27 18.80
C LEU A 90 -8.47 -0.76 19.85
N PRO A 91 -7.79 -0.95 20.99
CA PRO A 91 -8.23 -1.91 22.00
C PRO A 91 -9.55 -1.56 22.68
N MET A 92 -9.92 -0.25 22.69
CA MET A 92 -11.17 0.20 23.33
C MET A 92 -12.44 -0.35 22.65
N ALA A 93 -12.30 -0.82 21.41
CA ALA A 93 -13.41 -1.35 20.63
C ALA A 93 -13.58 -2.88 20.75
N SER A 94 -12.95 -3.54 21.71
CA SER A 94 -12.94 -5.02 21.88
C SER A 94 -12.32 -5.78 20.69
N TYR A 95 -11.28 -5.26 20.07
CA TYR A 95 -11.01 -5.38 18.65
C TYR A 95 -9.75 -6.13 18.26
N LEU A 96 -8.91 -6.52 19.18
CA LEU A 96 -7.62 -7.18 18.85
C LEU A 96 -7.79 -8.47 18.03
N ASP A 97 -8.97 -9.09 18.07
CA ASP A 97 -9.21 -10.38 17.44
C ASP A 97 -9.43 -10.32 15.91
N THR A 98 -9.89 -9.20 15.37
CA THR A 98 -10.30 -9.15 13.97
C THR A 98 -9.48 -8.18 13.10
N HIS A 99 -8.72 -7.24 13.69
CA HIS A 99 -8.13 -6.11 12.98
C HIS A 99 -6.60 -6.03 13.00
N ILE A 100 -5.91 -7.16 12.83
CA ILE A 100 -4.46 -7.19 12.57
C ILE A 100 -4.12 -6.32 11.33
N GLU A 101 -5.06 -6.07 10.43
CA GLU A 101 -4.88 -5.19 9.27
C GLU A 101 -4.60 -3.74 9.67
N ASP A 102 -5.23 -3.27 10.73
CA ASP A 102 -5.02 -1.92 11.24
C ASP A 102 -3.63 -1.72 11.84
N LEU A 103 -2.96 -2.80 12.24
CA LEU A 103 -1.56 -2.77 12.65
C LEU A 103 -0.64 -2.34 11.50
N SER A 104 -1.03 -2.58 10.25
CA SER A 104 -0.29 -2.12 9.09
C SER A 104 -0.25 -0.58 8.98
N ILE A 105 -1.26 0.10 9.50
CA ILE A 105 -1.31 1.57 9.55
C ILE A 105 -0.33 2.11 10.60
N ILE A 106 -0.26 1.47 11.77
CA ILE A 106 0.74 1.83 12.79
C ILE A 106 2.14 1.70 12.23
N ALA A 107 2.40 0.60 11.56
CA ALA A 107 3.68 0.38 10.92
C ALA A 107 3.96 1.36 9.78
N LEU A 108 2.95 1.74 9.00
CA LEU A 108 3.07 2.80 8.00
C LEU A 108 3.60 4.08 8.63
N PHE A 109 3.03 4.52 9.74
CA PHE A 109 3.46 5.72 10.43
C PHE A 109 4.92 5.62 10.90
N LEU A 110 5.27 4.52 11.56
CA LEU A 110 6.60 4.33 12.15
C LEU A 110 7.69 4.14 11.09
N LEU A 111 7.49 3.24 10.14
CA LEU A 111 8.48 2.91 9.13
C LEU A 111 8.61 4.02 8.07
N SER A 112 7.52 4.68 7.69
CA SER A 112 7.58 5.81 6.76
C SER A 112 8.39 6.98 7.32
N ALA A 113 8.30 7.24 8.63
CA ALA A 113 9.09 8.27 9.30
C ALA A 113 10.55 7.88 9.54
N SER A 114 10.87 6.58 9.51
CA SER A 114 12.18 6.02 9.87
C SER A 114 13.06 5.67 8.65
N VAL A 115 12.53 5.70 7.43
CA VAL A 115 13.23 5.23 6.23
C VAL A 115 14.52 6.00 5.95
N ASP A 116 15.60 5.28 5.58
CA ASP A 116 16.85 5.88 5.12
C ASP A 116 16.77 6.21 3.62
N LYS A 117 16.76 7.49 3.27
CA LYS A 117 16.71 7.98 1.89
C LYS A 117 17.86 7.49 1.00
N ASP A 118 19.01 7.23 1.61
CA ASP A 118 20.22 6.84 0.89
C ASP A 118 20.32 5.33 0.65
N ASP A 119 19.33 4.56 1.07
CA ASP A 119 19.30 3.12 0.83
C ASP A 119 18.80 2.78 -0.57
N GLU A 120 19.68 2.86 -1.56
CA GLU A 120 19.33 2.57 -2.95
C GLU A 120 18.86 1.14 -3.22
N ARG A 121 19.09 0.20 -2.28
CA ARG A 121 18.77 -1.22 -2.43
C ARG A 121 17.43 -1.59 -1.81
N LEU A 122 16.86 -0.72 -0.97
CA LEU A 122 15.64 -1.03 -0.21
C LEU A 122 14.50 -1.50 -1.12
N MET A 123 14.15 -0.75 -2.17
CA MET A 123 13.06 -1.15 -3.07
C MET A 123 13.33 -2.45 -3.81
N THR A 124 14.59 -2.69 -4.17
CA THR A 124 15.01 -3.94 -4.80
C THR A 124 14.85 -5.12 -3.84
N ALA A 125 15.27 -4.95 -2.58
CA ALA A 125 15.13 -5.96 -1.55
C ALA A 125 13.65 -6.28 -1.24
N ILE A 126 12.80 -5.25 -1.09
CA ILE A 126 11.36 -5.40 -0.88
C ILE A 126 10.71 -6.18 -2.04
N PHE A 127 11.02 -5.81 -3.29
CA PHE A 127 10.50 -6.50 -4.47
C PHE A 127 10.86 -7.99 -4.48
N TYR A 128 12.16 -8.33 -4.31
CA TYR A 128 12.59 -9.72 -4.32
C TYR A 128 12.02 -10.52 -3.14
N PHE A 129 11.92 -9.91 -1.97
CA PHE A 129 11.29 -10.56 -0.83
C PHE A 129 9.82 -10.93 -1.12
N LYS A 130 9.03 -9.97 -1.60
CA LYS A 130 7.63 -10.24 -1.99
C LYS A 130 7.53 -11.26 -3.13
N LEU A 131 8.43 -11.20 -4.12
CA LEU A 131 8.48 -12.18 -5.20
C LEU A 131 8.74 -13.59 -4.68
N ILE A 132 9.69 -13.76 -3.76
CA ILE A 132 9.96 -15.05 -3.11
C ILE A 132 8.74 -15.56 -2.37
N VAL A 133 8.04 -14.71 -1.61
CA VAL A 133 6.80 -15.09 -0.92
C VAL A 133 5.73 -15.56 -1.92
N ALA A 134 5.54 -14.85 -3.05
CA ALA A 134 4.60 -15.30 -4.09
C ALA A 134 4.96 -16.70 -4.65
N ILE A 135 6.24 -16.91 -4.95
CA ILE A 135 6.74 -18.21 -5.45
C ILE A 135 6.50 -19.31 -4.42
N LEU A 136 6.77 -19.04 -3.13
CA LEU A 136 6.55 -20.02 -2.06
C LEU A 136 5.07 -20.37 -1.90
N VAL A 137 4.16 -19.42 -2.03
CA VAL A 137 2.70 -19.67 -1.99
C VAL A 137 2.27 -20.54 -3.17
N LEU A 138 2.69 -20.19 -4.37
CA LEU A 138 2.38 -20.98 -5.57
C LEU A 138 2.97 -22.39 -5.49
N PHE A 139 4.19 -22.52 -4.93
CA PHE A 139 4.79 -23.83 -4.68
C PHE A 139 3.98 -24.64 -3.66
N ALA A 140 3.59 -24.04 -2.54
CA ALA A 140 2.79 -24.69 -1.51
C ALA A 140 1.39 -25.10 -2.04
N TYR A 141 0.79 -24.28 -2.90
CA TYR A 141 -0.44 -24.62 -3.60
C TYR A 141 -0.25 -25.83 -4.52
N ASN A 142 0.76 -25.82 -5.41
CA ASN A 142 1.03 -26.94 -6.31
C ASN A 142 1.42 -28.23 -5.57
N SER A 143 1.99 -28.10 -4.37
CA SER A 143 2.31 -29.25 -3.50
C SER A 143 1.14 -29.70 -2.61
N HIS A 144 -0.05 -29.15 -2.83
CA HIS A 144 -1.27 -29.44 -2.05
C HIS A 144 -1.14 -29.16 -0.53
N ILE A 145 -0.18 -28.31 -0.13
CA ILE A 145 -0.02 -27.87 1.27
C ILE A 145 -1.08 -26.82 1.62
N ILE A 146 -1.44 -25.97 0.65
CA ILE A 146 -2.46 -24.94 0.77
C ILE A 146 -3.58 -25.23 -0.23
N SER A 147 -4.83 -25.14 0.25
CA SER A 147 -6.01 -25.37 -0.58
C SER A 147 -6.31 -24.21 -1.50
N ASP A 148 -6.95 -24.50 -2.64
CA ASP A 148 -7.50 -23.49 -3.52
C ASP A 148 -8.85 -23.01 -2.98
N MET A 149 -9.05 -21.69 -2.95
CA MET A 149 -10.39 -21.12 -2.80
C MET A 149 -10.95 -20.81 -4.18
N THR A 150 -12.04 -21.45 -4.53
CA THR A 150 -12.74 -21.21 -5.79
C THR A 150 -13.94 -20.30 -5.57
N MET A 151 -14.19 -19.40 -6.52
CA MET A 151 -15.33 -18.51 -6.52
C MET A 151 -16.06 -18.60 -7.88
N TYR A 152 -17.31 -18.98 -7.84
CA TYR A 152 -18.15 -19.01 -9.02
C TYR A 152 -18.66 -17.59 -9.36
N ARG A 153 -18.48 -17.21 -10.61
CA ARG A 153 -18.95 -15.94 -11.15
C ARG A 153 -20.13 -16.18 -12.11
N ALA A 154 -21.34 -15.95 -11.60
CA ALA A 154 -22.57 -16.28 -12.31
C ALA A 154 -22.79 -15.47 -13.61
N ASP A 155 -22.32 -14.21 -13.68
CA ASP A 155 -22.47 -13.36 -14.87
C ASP A 155 -21.66 -13.82 -16.08
N LYS A 156 -20.68 -14.71 -15.87
CA LYS A 156 -19.80 -15.24 -16.93
C LYS A 156 -19.71 -16.77 -16.96
N ASP A 157 -20.44 -17.45 -16.09
CA ASP A 157 -20.34 -18.92 -15.90
C ASP A 157 -18.87 -19.38 -15.74
N LEU A 158 -18.12 -18.67 -14.90
CA LEU A 158 -16.69 -18.86 -14.73
C LEU A 158 -16.34 -19.20 -13.28
N ILE A 159 -15.56 -20.27 -13.10
CA ILE A 159 -14.93 -20.58 -11.81
C ILE A 159 -13.57 -19.87 -11.77
N ARG A 160 -13.37 -19.01 -10.77
CA ARG A 160 -12.13 -18.30 -10.52
C ARG A 160 -11.37 -19.02 -9.41
N HIS A 161 -10.07 -19.19 -9.61
CA HIS A 161 -9.16 -19.84 -8.67
C HIS A 161 -8.31 -18.83 -7.91
N SER A 162 -8.03 -19.08 -6.65
CA SER A 162 -7.16 -18.23 -5.83
C SER A 162 -5.70 -18.66 -5.84
N TYR A 163 -5.40 -19.87 -6.33
CA TYR A 163 -4.05 -20.45 -6.41
C TYR A 163 -3.29 -20.39 -5.08
N GLY A 164 -3.96 -20.74 -4.00
CA GLY A 164 -3.39 -20.71 -2.65
C GLY A 164 -3.49 -19.36 -1.95
N PHE A 165 -4.01 -18.31 -2.59
CA PHE A 165 -4.38 -17.06 -1.92
C PHE A 165 -5.80 -17.16 -1.33
N LEU A 166 -6.16 -16.26 -0.42
CA LEU A 166 -7.47 -16.24 0.24
C LEU A 166 -8.66 -16.07 -0.71
N HIS A 167 -8.44 -15.33 -1.78
CA HIS A 167 -9.49 -14.93 -2.70
C HIS A 167 -8.85 -14.65 -4.07
N PRO A 168 -9.53 -14.91 -5.20
CA PRO A 168 -9.00 -14.59 -6.53
C PRO A 168 -8.56 -13.11 -6.68
N ASN A 169 -9.28 -12.17 -6.08
CA ASN A 169 -8.89 -10.76 -6.07
C ASN A 169 -7.60 -10.52 -5.26
N SER A 170 -7.36 -11.30 -4.19
CA SER A 170 -6.15 -11.16 -3.38
C SER A 170 -4.90 -11.55 -4.17
N LEU A 171 -4.96 -12.59 -5.00
CA LEU A 171 -3.91 -12.91 -5.97
C LEU A 171 -3.66 -11.73 -6.91
N GLY A 172 -4.72 -11.19 -7.52
CA GLY A 172 -4.61 -10.04 -8.42
C GLY A 172 -3.97 -8.83 -7.74
N ARG A 173 -4.44 -8.48 -6.54
CA ARG A 173 -3.87 -7.39 -5.72
C ARG A 173 -2.38 -7.61 -5.43
N TYR A 174 -2.01 -8.81 -5.02
CA TYR A 174 -0.61 -9.14 -4.72
C TYR A 174 0.30 -8.95 -5.93
N LEU A 175 -0.12 -9.44 -7.09
CA LEU A 175 0.66 -9.32 -8.33
C LEU A 175 0.74 -7.87 -8.83
N VAL A 176 -0.32 -7.06 -8.66
CA VAL A 176 -0.26 -5.61 -8.87
C VAL A 176 0.80 -4.97 -8.00
N THR A 177 0.88 -5.36 -6.72
CA THR A 177 1.88 -4.88 -5.78
C THR A 177 3.30 -5.19 -6.25
N LEU A 178 3.55 -6.39 -6.78
CA LEU A 178 4.85 -6.75 -7.34
C LEU A 178 5.23 -5.87 -8.55
N LEU A 179 4.30 -5.64 -9.47
CA LEU A 179 4.54 -4.75 -10.62
C LEU A 179 4.78 -3.30 -10.17
N PHE A 180 4.06 -2.88 -9.15
CA PHE A 180 4.23 -1.57 -8.54
C PHE A 180 5.65 -1.41 -7.97
N ASP A 181 6.09 -2.32 -7.09
CA ASP A 181 7.41 -2.28 -6.48
C ASP A 181 8.53 -2.40 -7.53
N PHE A 182 8.36 -3.26 -8.55
CA PHE A 182 9.29 -3.35 -9.66
C PHE A 182 9.43 -2.02 -10.39
N SER A 183 8.33 -1.29 -10.59
CA SER A 183 8.36 0.03 -11.25
C SER A 183 9.16 1.07 -10.45
N LEU A 184 9.21 0.93 -9.12
CA LEU A 184 9.94 1.81 -8.21
C LEU A 184 11.45 1.55 -8.19
N ILE A 185 11.94 0.39 -8.67
CA ILE A 185 13.38 0.10 -8.71
C ILE A 185 14.09 1.12 -9.61
N ARG A 186 15.10 1.82 -9.08
CA ARG A 186 15.81 2.91 -9.78
C ARG A 186 16.44 2.50 -11.12
N LYS A 187 17.00 1.29 -11.19
CA LYS A 187 17.72 0.78 -12.37
C LYS A 187 16.83 0.13 -13.42
N SER A 188 15.54 -0.05 -13.15
CA SER A 188 14.60 -0.66 -14.06
C SER A 188 14.16 0.35 -15.14
N ARG A 189 14.86 0.38 -16.28
CA ARG A 189 14.57 1.32 -17.40
C ARG A 189 14.53 0.63 -18.77
N LYS A 190 14.54 -0.69 -18.81
CA LYS A 190 14.61 -1.43 -20.08
C LYS A 190 13.23 -1.63 -20.67
N VAL A 191 13.05 -1.32 -21.96
CA VAL A 191 11.80 -1.59 -22.70
C VAL A 191 11.37 -3.04 -22.55
N GLY A 192 12.32 -3.98 -22.61
CA GLY A 192 12.04 -5.40 -22.39
C GLY A 192 11.40 -5.71 -21.03
N ALA A 193 11.80 -4.98 -19.96
CA ALA A 193 11.16 -5.12 -18.65
C ALA A 193 9.70 -4.62 -18.68
N GLY A 194 9.41 -3.53 -19.39
CA GLY A 194 8.05 -3.03 -19.60
C GLY A 194 7.17 -4.04 -20.37
N LEU A 195 7.75 -4.72 -21.37
CA LEU A 195 7.04 -5.79 -22.09
C LEU A 195 6.75 -7.00 -21.19
N VAL A 196 7.70 -7.39 -20.34
CA VAL A 196 7.48 -8.46 -19.36
C VAL A 196 6.36 -8.07 -18.37
N MET A 197 6.34 -6.81 -17.90
CA MET A 197 5.25 -6.31 -17.06
C MET A 197 3.89 -6.38 -17.79
N LEU A 198 3.85 -6.01 -19.07
CA LEU A 198 2.63 -6.08 -19.87
C LEU A 198 2.13 -7.52 -20.01
N LEU A 199 3.00 -8.45 -20.36
CA LEU A 199 2.65 -9.87 -20.46
C LEU A 199 2.19 -10.43 -19.11
N ALA A 200 2.89 -10.11 -18.03
CA ALA A 200 2.48 -10.48 -16.68
C ALA A 200 1.10 -9.93 -16.32
N SER A 201 0.82 -8.66 -16.67
CA SER A 201 -0.49 -8.04 -16.43
C SER A 201 -1.62 -8.74 -17.18
N LEU A 202 -1.41 -9.08 -18.45
CA LEU A 202 -2.40 -9.82 -19.26
C LEU A 202 -2.64 -11.21 -18.70
N LEU A 203 -1.57 -11.90 -18.27
CA LEU A 203 -1.67 -13.21 -17.62
C LEU A 203 -2.45 -13.12 -16.29
N ILE A 204 -2.13 -12.14 -15.46
CA ILE A 204 -2.83 -11.89 -14.19
C ILE A 204 -4.32 -11.67 -14.45
N PHE A 205 -4.65 -10.83 -15.44
CA PHE A 205 -6.03 -10.57 -15.80
C PHE A 205 -6.75 -11.85 -16.29
N ALA A 206 -6.10 -12.64 -17.16
CA ALA A 206 -6.66 -13.89 -17.66
C ALA A 206 -6.95 -14.90 -16.52
N ILE A 207 -6.09 -14.93 -15.49
CA ILE A 207 -6.23 -15.85 -14.35
C ILE A 207 -7.29 -15.35 -13.36
N THR A 208 -7.31 -14.05 -13.07
CA THR A 208 -8.12 -13.48 -11.99
C THR A 208 -9.47 -12.93 -12.45
N ASP A 209 -9.63 -12.66 -13.75
CA ASP A 209 -10.78 -11.93 -14.33
C ASP A 209 -11.16 -10.66 -13.52
N SER A 210 -10.14 -9.95 -13.01
CA SER A 210 -10.32 -8.75 -12.19
C SER A 210 -10.10 -7.49 -13.02
N ARG A 211 -11.18 -6.72 -13.25
CA ARG A 211 -11.13 -5.44 -13.98
C ARG A 211 -10.27 -4.41 -13.25
N THR A 212 -10.36 -4.38 -11.91
CA THR A 212 -9.55 -3.49 -11.07
C THR A 212 -8.07 -3.78 -11.23
N THR A 213 -7.69 -5.07 -11.26
CA THR A 213 -6.30 -5.50 -11.49
C THR A 213 -5.80 -5.05 -12.86
N LEU A 214 -6.62 -5.19 -13.91
CA LEU A 214 -6.25 -4.74 -15.26
C LEU A 214 -6.05 -3.22 -15.32
N PHE A 215 -6.97 -2.46 -14.73
CA PHE A 215 -6.84 -0.99 -14.66
C PHE A 215 -5.60 -0.55 -13.90
N ALA A 216 -5.35 -1.15 -12.72
CA ALA A 216 -4.19 -0.84 -11.89
C ALA A 216 -2.87 -1.15 -12.61
N THR A 217 -2.73 -2.35 -13.17
CA THR A 217 -1.52 -2.76 -13.89
C THR A 217 -1.30 -1.94 -15.15
N GLY A 218 -2.37 -1.65 -15.91
CA GLY A 218 -2.31 -0.80 -17.10
C GLY A 218 -1.80 0.60 -16.77
N SER A 219 -2.30 1.21 -15.70
CA SER A 219 -1.86 2.53 -15.23
C SER A 219 -0.40 2.54 -14.78
N ILE A 220 0.05 1.50 -14.06
CA ILE A 220 1.44 1.35 -13.63
C ILE A 220 2.36 1.19 -14.84
N ILE A 221 2.00 0.34 -15.79
CA ILE A 221 2.77 0.08 -17.01
C ILE A 221 2.87 1.36 -17.86
N PHE A 222 1.79 2.10 -18.01
CA PHE A 222 1.78 3.39 -18.69
C PHE A 222 2.78 4.36 -18.05
N CYS A 223 2.73 4.51 -16.71
CA CYS A 223 3.71 5.31 -15.98
C CYS A 223 5.13 4.79 -16.15
N TYR A 224 5.33 3.47 -16.18
CA TYR A 224 6.64 2.85 -16.35
C TYR A 224 7.27 3.18 -17.70
N PHE A 225 6.52 3.11 -18.81
CA PHE A 225 7.02 3.50 -20.13
C PHE A 225 7.37 4.98 -20.20
N LEU A 226 6.60 5.82 -19.52
CA LEU A 226 6.86 7.26 -19.43
C LEU A 226 7.88 7.64 -18.35
N LYS A 227 8.38 6.68 -17.56
CA LYS A 227 9.28 6.93 -16.43
C LYS A 227 10.47 7.83 -16.76
N PRO A 228 11.19 7.69 -17.89
CA PRO A 228 12.31 8.57 -18.23
C PRO A 228 11.90 10.04 -18.40
N LEU A 229 10.68 10.28 -18.88
CA LEU A 229 10.10 11.62 -19.02
C LEU A 229 9.62 12.14 -17.66
N LEU A 230 8.84 11.33 -16.94
CA LEU A 230 8.19 11.73 -15.69
C LEU A 230 9.20 11.96 -14.54
N LEU A 231 10.36 11.32 -14.56
CA LEU A 231 11.42 11.54 -13.58
C LEU A 231 12.10 12.92 -13.72
N LYS A 232 11.97 13.60 -14.86
CA LYS A 232 12.54 14.93 -15.10
C LYS A 232 11.77 16.03 -14.37
N TYR A 233 10.49 15.86 -14.15
CA TYR A 233 9.63 16.86 -13.56
C TYR A 233 9.44 16.58 -12.06
N GLN A 234 9.36 17.66 -11.29
CA GLN A 234 9.13 17.61 -9.85
C GLN A 234 7.80 18.30 -9.53
N VAL A 235 7.05 17.72 -8.61
CA VAL A 235 5.77 18.23 -8.11
C VAL A 235 5.94 18.58 -6.64
N SER A 236 5.57 19.79 -6.27
CA SER A 236 5.60 20.21 -4.86
C SER A 236 4.50 19.53 -4.06
N GLY A 237 4.77 19.25 -2.80
CA GLY A 237 3.76 18.76 -1.86
C GLY A 237 2.54 19.67 -1.76
N SER A 238 2.71 20.99 -1.94
CA SER A 238 1.59 21.96 -1.98
C SER A 238 0.59 21.69 -3.11
N VAL A 239 1.01 21.03 -4.19
CA VAL A 239 0.13 20.58 -5.29
C VAL A 239 -0.42 19.19 -5.02
N ILE A 240 0.38 18.31 -4.42
CA ILE A 240 -0.02 16.91 -4.14
C ILE A 240 -1.08 16.86 -3.04
N ILE A 241 -0.94 17.69 -2.00
CA ILE A 241 -1.87 17.72 -0.84
C ILE A 241 -3.33 17.96 -1.25
N PRO A 242 -3.67 18.99 -2.04
CA PRO A 242 -5.05 19.17 -2.52
C PRO A 242 -5.57 17.96 -3.31
N LEU A 243 -4.73 17.32 -4.12
CA LEU A 243 -5.11 16.11 -4.86
C LEU A 243 -5.42 14.93 -3.92
N VAL A 244 -4.64 14.75 -2.85
CA VAL A 244 -4.94 13.75 -1.80
C VAL A 244 -6.29 14.04 -1.15
N ILE A 245 -6.55 15.29 -0.76
CA ILE A 245 -7.83 15.69 -0.17
C ILE A 245 -8.98 15.37 -1.13
N VAL A 246 -8.83 15.72 -2.42
CA VAL A 246 -9.83 15.40 -3.45
C VAL A 246 -10.05 13.89 -3.55
N MET A 247 -8.99 13.05 -3.55
CA MET A 247 -9.14 11.60 -3.61
C MET A 247 -9.90 11.04 -2.39
N PHE A 248 -9.60 11.52 -1.19
CA PHE A 248 -10.36 11.14 0.02
C PHE A 248 -11.82 11.59 -0.05
N SER A 249 -12.05 12.83 -0.52
CA SER A 249 -13.41 13.37 -0.69
C SER A 249 -14.21 12.57 -1.73
N LEU A 250 -13.60 12.18 -2.85
CA LEU A 250 -14.24 11.33 -3.85
C LEU A 250 -14.49 9.92 -3.33
N GLY A 251 -13.51 9.33 -2.64
CA GLY A 251 -13.62 7.98 -2.08
C GLY A 251 -14.77 7.83 -1.08
N LEU A 252 -15.05 8.87 -0.30
CA LEU A 252 -16.18 8.93 0.62
C LEU A 252 -17.46 9.46 -0.03
N GLY A 253 -17.35 10.54 -0.79
CA GLY A 253 -18.52 11.26 -1.33
C GLY A 253 -19.26 10.47 -2.40
N LEU A 254 -18.55 9.75 -3.27
CA LEU A 254 -19.22 8.97 -4.34
C LEU A 254 -20.13 7.89 -3.76
N PRO A 255 -19.71 7.04 -2.79
CA PRO A 255 -20.62 6.10 -2.14
C PRO A 255 -21.69 6.80 -1.28
N TYR A 256 -21.34 7.87 -0.55
CA TYR A 256 -22.28 8.55 0.33
C TYR A 256 -23.48 9.15 -0.44
N PHE A 257 -23.22 9.82 -1.57
CA PHE A 257 -24.25 10.44 -2.42
C PHE A 257 -24.74 9.51 -3.53
N TYR A 258 -24.42 8.23 -3.49
CA TYR A 258 -24.83 7.29 -4.53
C TYR A 258 -26.36 7.29 -4.68
N ASN A 259 -26.82 7.47 -5.93
CA ASN A 259 -28.22 7.37 -6.32
C ASN A 259 -28.33 6.44 -7.55
N GLY A 260 -28.95 5.26 -7.34
CA GLY A 260 -29.11 4.24 -8.38
C GLY A 260 -29.96 4.68 -9.58
N ASP A 261 -30.83 5.67 -9.40
CA ASP A 261 -31.71 6.19 -10.48
C ASP A 261 -30.96 7.16 -11.41
N SER A 262 -29.80 7.66 -10.97
CA SER A 262 -28.99 8.56 -11.80
C SER A 262 -28.14 7.80 -12.80
N THR A 263 -28.25 8.11 -14.08
CA THR A 263 -27.45 7.52 -15.18
C THR A 263 -25.95 7.72 -14.93
N ILE A 264 -25.55 8.86 -14.37
CA ILE A 264 -24.14 9.15 -14.05
C ILE A 264 -23.65 8.18 -12.98
N TYR A 265 -24.40 8.04 -11.87
CA TYR A 265 -24.01 7.13 -10.79
C TYR A 265 -24.06 5.66 -11.23
N ALA A 266 -25.03 5.27 -12.06
CA ALA A 266 -25.08 3.91 -12.62
C ALA A 266 -23.84 3.62 -13.46
N THR A 267 -23.43 4.57 -14.32
CA THR A 267 -22.22 4.44 -15.16
C THR A 267 -20.96 4.35 -14.30
N LEU A 268 -20.81 5.24 -13.31
CA LEU A 268 -19.67 5.22 -12.39
C LEU A 268 -19.65 3.92 -11.56
N ASN A 269 -20.80 3.46 -11.09
CA ASN A 269 -20.89 2.21 -10.33
C ASN A 269 -20.50 1.00 -11.18
N HIS A 270 -20.89 0.97 -12.45
CA HIS A 270 -20.45 -0.06 -13.39
C HIS A 270 -18.92 0.00 -13.61
N LEU A 271 -18.35 1.22 -13.77
CA LEU A 271 -16.91 1.42 -13.92
C LEU A 271 -16.15 0.92 -12.68
N PHE A 272 -16.66 1.20 -11.49
CA PHE A 272 -16.09 0.76 -10.21
C PHE A 272 -16.59 -0.63 -9.76
N SER A 273 -17.09 -1.43 -10.69
CA SER A 273 -17.48 -2.83 -10.45
C SER A 273 -18.48 -3.02 -9.29
N GLY A 274 -19.44 -2.10 -9.13
CA GLY A 274 -20.47 -2.16 -8.12
C GLY A 274 -20.07 -1.56 -6.75
N ARG A 275 -18.84 -1.10 -6.59
CA ARG A 275 -18.31 -0.68 -5.27
C ARG A 275 -19.00 0.54 -4.69
N LEU A 276 -19.52 1.45 -5.54
CA LEU A 276 -20.25 2.63 -5.04
C LEU A 276 -21.56 2.23 -4.38
N ALA A 277 -22.32 1.33 -5.00
CA ALA A 277 -23.58 0.84 -4.43
C ALA A 277 -23.34 0.03 -3.15
N ILE A 278 -22.33 -0.83 -3.13
CA ILE A 278 -21.96 -1.63 -1.95
C ILE A 278 -21.56 -0.70 -0.79
N GLY A 279 -20.66 0.24 -1.03
CA GLY A 279 -20.24 1.21 0.00
C GLY A 279 -21.40 2.06 0.52
N HIS A 280 -22.34 2.45 -0.35
CA HIS A 280 -23.56 3.15 0.06
C HIS A 280 -24.42 2.30 1.01
N LEU A 281 -24.65 1.03 0.67
CA LEU A 281 -25.43 0.11 1.50
C LEU A 281 -24.74 -0.14 2.86
N TYR A 282 -23.42 -0.27 2.89
CA TYR A 282 -22.67 -0.39 4.15
C TYR A 282 -22.82 0.87 5.02
N LEU A 283 -22.69 2.07 4.43
CA LEU A 283 -22.89 3.34 5.15
C LEU A 283 -24.30 3.46 5.69
N GLN A 284 -25.33 3.04 4.95
CA GLN A 284 -26.72 3.05 5.41
C GLN A 284 -26.97 2.02 6.52
N HIS A 285 -26.42 0.81 6.37
CA HIS A 285 -26.67 -0.29 7.30
C HIS A 285 -25.97 -0.10 8.64
N PHE A 286 -24.70 0.30 8.63
CA PHE A 286 -23.89 0.43 9.85
C PHE A 286 -23.89 1.85 10.40
N GLY A 287 -24.11 2.87 9.56
CA GLY A 287 -23.89 4.27 9.94
C GLY A 287 -22.41 4.57 10.21
N VAL A 288 -22.08 5.82 10.45
CA VAL A 288 -20.72 6.27 10.77
C VAL A 288 -20.61 6.61 12.24
N ASP A 289 -19.52 6.20 12.90
CA ASP A 289 -19.27 6.48 14.31
C ASP A 289 -17.94 7.22 14.50
N TRP A 290 -17.76 7.84 15.68
CA TRP A 290 -16.53 8.54 16.02
C TRP A 290 -15.40 7.59 16.40
N LEU A 291 -15.71 6.46 17.04
CA LEU A 291 -14.76 5.48 17.55
C LEU A 291 -14.81 4.20 16.73
N PRO A 292 -13.74 3.39 16.79
CA PRO A 292 -13.68 2.10 16.12
C PRO A 292 -14.83 1.17 16.53
N ARG A 293 -15.30 0.38 15.56
CA ARG A 293 -16.35 -0.63 15.76
C ARG A 293 -16.03 -1.94 15.09
N ASN A 294 -16.60 -3.03 15.60
CA ASN A 294 -16.52 -4.33 14.93
C ASN A 294 -17.53 -4.44 13.78
N ILE A 295 -17.05 -4.28 12.59
CA ILE A 295 -17.83 -4.46 11.37
C ILE A 295 -17.26 -5.64 10.61
N PRO A 296 -18.08 -6.68 10.36
CA PRO A 296 -17.62 -7.86 9.64
C PRO A 296 -17.22 -7.49 8.21
N THR A 297 -16.22 -8.20 7.67
CA THR A 297 -15.75 -8.00 6.27
C THR A 297 -16.81 -8.39 5.25
N SER A 298 -17.70 -9.30 5.63
CA SER A 298 -18.86 -9.70 4.83
C SER A 298 -20.12 -9.60 5.65
N THR A 299 -21.16 -9.06 5.08
CA THR A 299 -22.46 -8.90 5.75
C THR A 299 -23.58 -9.25 4.76
N GLU A 300 -24.61 -9.91 5.27
CA GLU A 300 -25.84 -10.11 4.51
C GLU A 300 -26.71 -8.86 4.62
N ILE A 301 -26.91 -8.19 3.50
CA ILE A 301 -27.78 -7.01 3.39
C ILE A 301 -28.82 -7.32 2.31
N ASN A 302 -30.09 -7.25 2.65
CA ASN A 302 -31.22 -7.54 1.75
C ASN A 302 -31.14 -8.95 1.10
N GLY A 303 -30.69 -9.96 1.86
CA GLY A 303 -30.56 -11.34 1.35
C GLY A 303 -29.36 -11.60 0.46
N LEU A 304 -28.44 -10.64 0.33
CA LEU A 304 -27.23 -10.77 -0.46
C LEU A 304 -25.99 -10.62 0.44
N VAL A 305 -25.07 -11.57 0.34
CA VAL A 305 -23.76 -11.47 1.01
C VAL A 305 -22.89 -10.49 0.24
N MET A 306 -22.53 -9.40 0.89
CA MET A 306 -21.74 -8.33 0.32
C MET A 306 -20.39 -8.21 1.05
N TYR A 307 -19.37 -7.75 0.31
CA TYR A 307 -18.02 -7.48 0.81
C TYR A 307 -17.69 -6.02 0.52
N ASP A 308 -17.29 -5.28 1.55
CA ASP A 308 -16.75 -3.93 1.33
C ASP A 308 -15.24 -4.04 1.05
N ASP A 309 -14.88 -3.78 -0.20
CA ASP A 309 -13.48 -3.77 -0.65
C ASP A 309 -12.92 -2.34 -0.78
N SER A 310 -13.72 -1.29 -0.55
CA SER A 310 -13.25 0.09 -0.61
C SER A 310 -12.44 0.46 0.62
N PHE A 311 -11.18 0.84 0.44
CA PHE A 311 -10.34 1.33 1.56
C PHE A 311 -11.02 2.47 2.34
N TYR A 312 -11.66 3.41 1.65
CA TYR A 312 -12.22 4.60 2.30
C TYR A 312 -13.42 4.25 3.17
N ILE A 313 -14.31 3.41 2.68
CA ILE A 313 -15.53 3.05 3.40
C ILE A 313 -15.19 2.07 4.52
N ASP A 314 -14.42 1.01 4.22
CA ASP A 314 -14.00 0.03 5.21
C ASP A 314 -13.24 0.68 6.37
N SER A 315 -12.25 1.54 6.07
CA SER A 315 -11.48 2.24 7.11
C SER A 315 -12.34 3.22 7.91
N LEU A 316 -13.24 3.99 7.26
CA LEU A 316 -14.12 4.92 7.95
C LEU A 316 -15.06 4.19 8.92
N LEU A 317 -15.69 3.12 8.45
CA LEU A 317 -16.68 2.38 9.25
C LEU A 317 -16.05 1.63 10.41
N ARG A 318 -14.88 1.00 10.20
CA ARG A 318 -14.19 0.19 11.21
C ARG A 318 -13.38 1.02 12.19
N GLN A 319 -12.61 1.98 11.70
CA GLN A 319 -11.72 2.79 12.54
C GLN A 319 -12.45 3.99 13.18
N GLY A 320 -13.63 4.32 12.67
CA GLY A 320 -14.35 5.52 13.06
C GLY A 320 -13.74 6.80 12.51
N ILE A 321 -14.47 7.89 12.56
CA ILE A 321 -14.04 9.20 12.01
C ILE A 321 -12.69 9.61 12.59
N PHE A 322 -12.49 9.43 13.89
CA PHE A 322 -11.30 9.92 14.59
C PHE A 322 -10.01 9.31 14.05
N LEU A 323 -9.89 7.97 14.01
CA LEU A 323 -8.69 7.31 13.51
C LEU A 323 -8.56 7.43 11.99
N PHE A 324 -9.68 7.37 11.25
CA PHE A 324 -9.69 7.54 9.82
C PHE A 324 -9.07 8.89 9.39
N LEU A 325 -9.37 9.99 10.08
CA LEU A 325 -8.82 11.31 9.77
C LEU A 325 -7.32 11.43 10.07
N LEU A 326 -6.79 10.65 11.00
CA LEU A 326 -5.34 10.66 11.28
C LEU A 326 -4.52 10.24 10.06
N TYR A 327 -5.05 9.36 9.22
CA TYR A 327 -4.34 8.88 8.04
C TYR A 327 -4.07 9.98 6.99
N PRO A 328 -5.07 10.71 6.45
CA PRO A 328 -4.79 11.82 5.54
C PRO A 328 -3.99 12.94 6.21
N ILE A 329 -4.19 13.24 7.48
CA ILE A 329 -3.40 14.23 8.22
C ILE A 329 -1.93 13.82 8.25
N PHE A 330 -1.62 12.55 8.49
CA PHE A 330 -0.25 12.03 8.44
C PHE A 330 0.36 12.18 7.05
N LEU A 331 -0.36 11.83 5.99
CA LEU A 331 0.11 11.97 4.61
C LEU A 331 0.40 13.44 4.26
N ILE A 332 -0.48 14.34 4.66
CA ILE A 332 -0.30 15.79 4.49
C ILE A 332 0.98 16.25 5.20
N ALA A 333 1.19 15.82 6.44
CA ALA A 333 2.38 16.15 7.20
C ALA A 333 3.66 15.61 6.52
N GLN A 334 3.61 14.39 5.98
CA GLN A 334 4.72 13.79 5.26
C GLN A 334 5.04 14.51 3.93
N LEU A 335 4.04 15.06 3.24
CA LEU A 335 4.19 15.76 1.97
C LEU A 335 4.60 17.23 2.13
N ARG A 336 4.34 17.82 3.29
CA ARG A 336 4.60 19.25 3.54
C ARG A 336 6.07 19.60 3.35
N GLY A 337 6.35 20.60 2.53
CA GLY A 337 7.71 21.08 2.24
C GLY A 337 8.54 20.12 1.37
N LYS A 338 7.98 19.05 0.87
CA LYS A 338 8.69 18.10 0.02
C LYS A 338 8.32 18.24 -1.45
N LYS A 339 9.20 17.71 -2.29
CA LYS A 339 8.96 17.52 -3.73
C LYS A 339 9.09 16.04 -4.05
N LEU A 340 8.19 15.52 -4.87
CA LEU A 340 8.29 14.21 -5.49
C LEU A 340 8.53 14.38 -6.97
N THR A 341 9.14 13.40 -7.65
CA THR A 341 9.12 13.43 -9.11
C THR A 341 7.69 13.16 -9.59
N LEU A 342 7.37 13.63 -10.78
CA LEU A 342 6.04 13.41 -11.39
C LEU A 342 5.73 11.90 -11.50
N PHE A 343 6.74 11.07 -11.75
CA PHE A 343 6.59 9.61 -11.74
C PHE A 343 6.07 9.09 -10.40
N HIS A 344 6.71 9.46 -9.30
CA HIS A 344 6.30 9.02 -7.96
C HIS A 344 4.95 9.63 -7.56
N THR A 345 4.67 10.88 -7.96
CA THR A 345 3.37 11.52 -7.73
C THR A 345 2.24 10.78 -8.45
N MET A 346 2.44 10.39 -9.72
CA MET A 346 1.43 9.64 -10.46
C MET A 346 1.16 8.27 -9.83
N LEU A 347 2.21 7.52 -9.47
CA LEU A 347 2.03 6.24 -8.80
C LEU A 347 1.30 6.40 -7.46
N PHE A 348 1.64 7.43 -6.70
CA PHE A 348 0.97 7.76 -5.45
C PHE A 348 -0.53 8.04 -5.66
N LEU A 349 -0.89 8.87 -6.63
CA LEU A 349 -2.28 9.16 -6.94
C LEU A 349 -3.04 7.95 -7.51
N ILE A 350 -2.41 7.11 -8.33
CA ILE A 350 -2.98 5.84 -8.81
C ILE A 350 -3.35 4.94 -7.63
N THR A 351 -2.49 4.85 -6.61
CA THR A 351 -2.78 4.09 -5.39
C THR A 351 -4.07 4.57 -4.74
N PHE A 352 -4.23 5.88 -4.54
CA PHE A 352 -5.44 6.46 -3.93
C PHE A 352 -6.69 6.31 -4.80
N PHE A 353 -6.54 6.35 -6.10
CA PHE A 353 -7.66 6.10 -7.02
C PHE A 353 -8.13 4.63 -6.96
N ILE A 354 -7.19 3.68 -6.92
CA ILE A 354 -7.50 2.26 -6.80
C ILE A 354 -8.20 1.95 -5.46
N ASN A 355 -7.91 2.72 -4.41
CA ASN A 355 -8.53 2.58 -3.09
C ASN A 355 -10.06 2.80 -3.08
N ILE A 356 -10.63 3.41 -4.11
CA ILE A 356 -12.10 3.48 -4.27
C ILE A 356 -12.68 2.08 -4.51
N MET A 357 -11.92 1.20 -5.13
CA MET A 357 -12.36 -0.12 -5.56
C MET A 357 -11.79 -1.26 -4.72
N GLU A 358 -10.65 -1.04 -4.08
CA GLU A 358 -9.87 -2.09 -3.41
C GLU A 358 -9.16 -1.54 -2.18
N HIS A 359 -8.83 -2.39 -1.23
CA HIS A 359 -8.16 -1.99 0.01
C HIS A 359 -6.62 -2.05 -0.13
N TYR A 360 -6.01 -1.01 -0.73
CA TYR A 360 -4.54 -0.90 -0.86
C TYR A 360 -3.92 0.12 0.10
N GLY A 361 -4.63 1.21 0.37
CA GLY A 361 -4.04 2.46 0.84
C GLY A 361 -3.58 2.50 2.28
N GLY A 362 -4.11 1.65 3.15
CA GLY A 362 -3.68 1.60 4.56
C GLY A 362 -2.46 0.71 4.78
N SER A 363 -2.04 -0.06 3.79
CA SER A 363 -0.99 -1.06 3.97
C SER A 363 0.31 -0.67 3.27
N LEU A 364 1.34 -0.40 4.08
CA LEU A 364 2.71 -0.27 3.57
C LEU A 364 3.18 -1.56 2.87
N CYS A 365 2.67 -2.70 3.32
CA CYS A 365 2.94 -4.00 2.72
C CYS A 365 2.48 -4.07 1.27
N MET A 366 1.36 -3.43 0.94
CA MET A 366 0.83 -3.39 -0.43
C MET A 366 1.40 -2.22 -1.24
N CYS A 367 1.65 -1.07 -0.64
CA CYS A 367 2.01 0.15 -1.36
C CYS A 367 3.30 0.79 -0.83
N SER A 368 4.46 0.34 -1.34
CA SER A 368 5.76 0.89 -0.93
C SER A 368 5.95 2.38 -1.26
N ILE A 369 5.11 2.97 -2.14
CA ILE A 369 5.13 4.41 -2.43
C ILE A 369 4.77 5.25 -1.21
N LEU A 370 4.10 4.66 -0.21
CA LEU A 370 3.78 5.31 1.06
C LEU A 370 5.03 5.63 1.90
N LEU A 371 6.21 5.10 1.54
CA LEU A 371 7.50 5.56 2.03
C LEU A 371 7.87 6.92 1.41
N ILE A 372 7.02 7.93 1.60
CA ILE A 372 7.13 9.26 0.97
C ILE A 372 8.53 9.86 1.18
N ASN A 373 9.07 9.72 2.39
CA ASN A 373 10.40 10.23 2.74
C ASN A 373 11.52 9.62 1.90
N TYR A 374 11.37 8.36 1.49
CA TYR A 374 12.34 7.68 0.62
C TYR A 374 12.35 8.26 -0.80
N PHE A 375 11.18 8.64 -1.32
CA PHE A 375 11.02 9.15 -2.67
C PHE A 375 11.13 10.68 -2.79
N ALA A 376 11.17 11.40 -1.67
CA ALA A 376 11.33 12.84 -1.65
C ALA A 376 12.66 13.27 -2.27
N VAL A 377 12.61 14.25 -3.18
CA VAL A 377 13.80 14.82 -3.83
C VAL A 377 14.56 15.64 -2.80
N SER A 378 15.89 15.39 -2.66
CA SER A 378 16.75 16.22 -1.84
C SER A 378 17.10 17.51 -2.59
N GLU A 379 17.13 18.65 -1.89
CA GLU A 379 17.46 19.95 -2.47
C GLU A 379 18.88 19.99 -3.06
N GLU A 380 19.82 19.20 -2.50
CA GLU A 380 21.21 19.11 -2.98
C GLU A 380 21.36 18.58 -4.42
N ASN A 381 20.36 17.84 -4.93
CA ASN A 381 20.42 17.30 -6.28
C ASN A 381 19.92 18.25 -7.39
N THR A 382 19.53 19.48 -7.04
CA THR A 382 19.04 20.47 -8.02
C THR A 382 20.15 21.38 -8.56
N VAL A 383 21.33 21.43 -7.90
CA VAL A 383 22.46 22.28 -8.30
C VAL A 383 23.55 21.42 -8.96
N GLY A 384 23.32 20.91 -10.15
CA GLY A 384 24.43 20.26 -10.86
C GLY A 384 24.15 19.22 -11.91
N LYS A 385 22.96 19.14 -12.48
CA LYS A 385 22.68 18.24 -13.62
C LYS A 385 21.75 18.94 -14.64
N TYR A 386 22.30 19.94 -15.33
CA TYR A 386 21.84 20.37 -16.63
C TYR A 386 23.01 20.35 -17.61
#